data_fa1c006763c3b174e1e6deea1186b41e
#
_entry.id   fa1c006763c3b174e1e6deea1186b41e
#
_cell.length_a   1.000
_cell.length_b   1.000
_cell.length_c   1.000
_cell.angle_alpha   90.00
_cell.angle_beta   90.00
_cell.angle_gamma   90.00
#
_symmetry.space_group_name_H-M   'P 1'
#
loop_
_entity.id
_entity.type
_entity.pdbx_description
1 polymer ?
#
loop_
_entity_poly.entity_id
_entity_poly.type
_entity_poly.pdbx_seq_one_letter_code
_entity_poly.pdbx_strand_id
1 'polypeptide(L)'
;MHIFGIGKKGREVKILQHFRGLVHPGEMVLVLGRPGSGCTTFLKVIANQRFGYTGVDGEVLYGPFDAKTFAKHYRGEAVYNQEDDVHHPTLTVGQTLGFALDTKTPGKRPFGMSKAEFKDKVVTTLLKMFNIEHTRNTIVGNPFVRGASLFSLQNLLGI
;
A
#
# COMPACT_ATOMS: atom_id res chain seq x y z
N MET A 1 -19.10 5.13 8.70
CA MET A 1 -18.40 3.95 9.21
C MET A 1 -19.36 3.16 10.05
N HIS A 2 -19.92 2.06 9.53
CA HIS A 2 -20.65 1.09 10.37
C HIS A 2 -19.60 0.12 10.91
N ILE A 3 -19.19 0.31 12.14
CA ILE A 3 -18.55 -0.73 12.94
C ILE A 3 -19.68 -1.62 13.42
N PHE A 4 -19.53 -2.94 13.35
CA PHE A 4 -20.44 -3.92 13.87
C PHE A 4 -20.89 -3.53 15.29
N GLY A 5 -22.01 -2.88 15.40
CA GLY A 5 -22.70 -2.55 16.62
C GLY A 5 -24.10 -3.16 16.54
N ILE A 6 -24.37 -4.11 17.41
CA ILE A 6 -25.71 -4.57 17.68
C ILE A 6 -26.48 -3.36 18.20
N GLY A 7 -27.36 -2.81 17.38
CA GLY A 7 -28.30 -1.78 17.78
C GLY A 7 -28.08 -0.39 17.17
N LYS A 8 -29.11 0.13 16.53
CA LYS A 8 -29.32 1.43 15.89
C LYS A 8 -28.44 1.71 14.66
N LYS A 9 -29.08 1.82 13.48
CA LYS A 9 -28.47 2.37 12.27
C LYS A 9 -27.79 3.70 12.61
N GLY A 10 -26.47 3.72 12.59
CA GLY A 10 -25.68 4.95 12.75
C GLY A 10 -26.06 5.91 11.62
N ARG A 11 -26.00 7.21 11.90
CA ARG A 11 -26.21 8.25 10.89
C ARG A 11 -25.10 8.15 9.84
N GLU A 12 -25.46 7.98 8.57
CA GLU A 12 -24.50 8.06 7.48
C GLU A 12 -23.98 9.50 7.33
N VAL A 13 -22.67 9.65 7.27
CA VAL A 13 -21.99 10.93 7.08
C VAL A 13 -21.24 10.89 5.76
N LYS A 14 -21.54 11.84 4.87
CA LYS A 14 -20.80 12.00 3.61
C LYS A 14 -19.47 12.66 3.91
N ILE A 15 -18.37 11.91 3.74
CA ILE A 15 -17.00 12.38 4.00
C ILE A 15 -16.52 13.21 2.82
N LEU A 16 -16.76 12.75 1.59
CA LEU A 16 -16.32 13.38 0.36
C LEU A 16 -17.51 13.68 -0.52
N GLN A 17 -17.53 14.86 -1.16
CA GLN A 17 -18.61 15.27 -2.05
C GLN A 17 -18.07 16.02 -3.25
N HIS A 18 -18.71 15.83 -4.41
CA HIS A 18 -18.47 16.61 -5.64
C HIS A 18 -17.04 16.57 -6.20
N PHE A 19 -16.34 15.46 -6.03
CA PHE A 19 -15.04 15.27 -6.68
C PHE A 19 -15.22 14.89 -8.15
N ARG A 20 -14.48 15.59 -9.01
CA ARG A 20 -14.36 15.28 -10.43
C ARG A 20 -12.92 15.51 -10.86
N GLY A 21 -12.38 14.64 -11.69
CA GLY A 21 -11.03 14.79 -12.22
C GLY A 21 -10.69 13.67 -13.20
N LEU A 22 -9.65 13.90 -13.96
CA LEU A 22 -9.04 12.94 -14.86
C LEU A 22 -7.54 12.99 -14.62
N VAL A 23 -6.91 11.83 -14.56
CA VAL A 23 -5.46 11.69 -14.45
C VAL A 23 -4.98 10.83 -15.60
N HIS A 24 -4.03 11.35 -16.37
CA HIS A 24 -3.44 10.60 -17.49
C HIS A 24 -2.24 9.77 -17.04
N PRO A 25 -1.90 8.70 -17.79
CA PRO A 25 -0.69 7.93 -17.51
C PRO A 25 0.56 8.83 -17.47
N GLY A 26 1.39 8.65 -16.45
CA GLY A 26 2.60 9.44 -16.23
C GLY A 26 2.41 10.76 -15.49
N GLU A 27 1.17 11.16 -15.20
CA GLU A 27 0.89 12.34 -14.40
C GLU A 27 1.01 12.05 -12.91
N MET A 28 1.49 13.05 -12.15
CA MET A 28 1.47 13.08 -10.70
C MET A 28 0.39 14.03 -10.21
N VAL A 29 -0.39 13.58 -9.21
CA VAL A 29 -1.44 14.38 -8.58
C VAL A 29 -1.09 14.63 -7.12
N LEU A 30 -1.02 15.91 -6.76
CA LEU A 30 -0.84 16.32 -5.38
C LEU A 30 -2.21 16.62 -4.76
N VAL A 31 -2.54 15.90 -3.70
CA VAL A 31 -3.80 16.09 -2.95
C VAL A 31 -3.50 16.87 -1.68
N LEU A 32 -4.02 18.09 -1.60
CA LEU A 32 -3.82 18.97 -0.45
C LEU A 32 -5.14 19.24 0.26
N GLY A 33 -5.09 19.31 1.58
CA GLY A 33 -6.25 19.61 2.40
C GLY A 33 -5.88 19.85 3.86
N ARG A 34 -6.79 20.46 4.59
CA ARG A 34 -6.61 20.62 6.05
C ARG A 34 -6.71 19.24 6.73
N PRO A 35 -6.07 19.03 7.89
CA PRO A 35 -6.27 17.84 8.70
C PRO A 35 -7.77 17.54 8.88
N GLY A 36 -8.16 16.28 8.64
CA GLY A 36 -9.57 15.86 8.71
C GLY A 36 -10.42 16.18 7.48
N SER A 37 -9.89 16.79 6.41
CA SER A 37 -10.65 17.11 5.18
C SER A 37 -10.95 15.89 4.30
N GLY A 38 -10.40 14.73 4.61
CA GLY A 38 -10.66 13.49 3.89
C GLY A 38 -9.66 13.15 2.78
N CYS A 39 -8.46 13.78 2.74
CA CYS A 39 -7.42 13.47 1.75
C CYS A 39 -7.07 11.98 1.75
N THR A 40 -6.82 11.39 2.91
CA THR A 40 -6.57 9.95 3.08
C THR A 40 -7.74 9.10 2.57
N THR A 41 -8.98 9.52 2.84
CA THR A 41 -10.19 8.84 2.36
C THR A 41 -10.26 8.89 0.82
N PHE A 42 -9.96 10.05 0.23
CA PHE A 42 -9.91 10.21 -1.22
C PHE A 42 -8.86 9.28 -1.84
N LEU A 43 -7.63 9.29 -1.32
CA LEU A 43 -6.55 8.42 -1.81
C LEU A 43 -6.91 6.93 -1.69
N LYS A 44 -7.54 6.51 -0.59
CA LYS A 44 -8.03 5.12 -0.43
C LYS A 44 -9.09 4.77 -1.46
N VAL A 45 -10.02 5.67 -1.76
CA VAL A 45 -11.08 5.43 -2.75
C VAL A 45 -10.51 5.29 -4.15
N ILE A 46 -9.59 6.17 -4.57
CA ILE A 46 -8.95 6.06 -5.89
C ILE A 46 -7.99 4.87 -6.00
N ALA A 47 -7.39 4.42 -4.89
CA ALA A 47 -6.63 3.17 -4.84
C ALA A 47 -7.51 1.92 -4.72
N ASN A 48 -8.81 2.07 -4.88
CA ASN A 48 -9.81 1.01 -4.78
C ASN A 48 -9.87 0.29 -3.41
N GLN A 49 -9.39 0.93 -2.36
CA GLN A 49 -9.48 0.43 -0.98
C GLN A 49 -10.76 0.97 -0.33
N ARG A 50 -11.86 0.27 -0.52
CA ARG A 50 -13.20 0.69 -0.07
C ARG A 50 -13.65 0.05 1.22
N PHE A 51 -12.78 -0.70 1.87
CA PHE A 51 -13.08 -1.35 3.14
C PHE A 51 -13.28 -0.31 4.25
N GLY A 52 -14.34 -0.49 5.03
CA GLY A 52 -14.69 0.41 6.15
C GLY A 52 -15.59 1.59 5.78
N TYR A 53 -15.98 1.72 4.50
CA TYR A 53 -16.98 2.71 4.06
C TYR A 53 -18.31 2.03 3.77
N THR A 54 -19.43 2.72 4.05
CA THR A 54 -20.79 2.23 3.75
C THR A 54 -21.04 2.19 2.25
N GLY A 55 -20.43 3.09 1.48
CA GLY A 55 -20.56 3.15 0.03
C GLY A 55 -19.70 4.26 -0.57
N VAL A 56 -19.56 4.20 -1.88
CA VAL A 56 -18.97 5.25 -2.71
C VAL A 56 -19.95 5.50 -3.83
N ASP A 57 -20.62 6.65 -3.75
CA ASP A 57 -21.52 7.12 -4.80
C ASP A 57 -20.69 7.74 -5.93
N GLY A 58 -21.08 7.46 -7.17
CA GLY A 58 -20.37 7.93 -8.35
C GLY A 58 -19.46 6.88 -8.97
N GLU A 59 -18.68 7.30 -9.94
CA GLU A 59 -17.90 6.43 -10.80
C GLU A 59 -16.41 6.71 -10.63
N VAL A 60 -15.63 5.65 -10.43
CA VAL A 60 -14.17 5.68 -10.44
C VAL A 60 -13.71 4.68 -11.49
N LEU A 61 -13.08 5.18 -12.54
CA LEU A 61 -12.62 4.39 -13.68
C LEU A 61 -11.09 4.25 -13.67
N TYR A 62 -10.62 3.08 -14.02
CA TYR A 62 -9.21 2.74 -14.21
C TYR A 62 -8.99 2.38 -15.66
N GLY A 63 -8.71 3.38 -16.48
CA GLY A 63 -8.77 3.24 -17.94
C GLY A 63 -10.20 2.85 -18.38
N PRO A 64 -10.38 1.73 -19.08
CA PRO A 64 -11.70 1.25 -19.52
C PRO A 64 -12.46 0.48 -18.43
N PHE A 65 -11.87 0.25 -17.27
CA PHE A 65 -12.43 -0.65 -16.24
C PHE A 65 -13.12 0.13 -15.13
N ASP A 66 -14.28 -0.33 -14.73
CA ASP A 66 -14.93 0.11 -13.49
C ASP A 66 -14.21 -0.46 -12.26
N ALA A 67 -14.45 0.13 -11.09
CA ALA A 67 -13.77 -0.24 -9.85
C ALA A 67 -14.00 -1.71 -9.44
N LYS A 68 -15.15 -2.31 -9.78
CA LYS A 68 -15.47 -3.70 -9.45
C LYS A 68 -14.69 -4.68 -10.32
N THR A 69 -14.65 -4.44 -11.63
CA THR A 69 -13.87 -5.22 -12.58
C THR A 69 -12.38 -5.10 -12.28
N PHE A 70 -11.90 -3.89 -11.97
CA PHE A 70 -10.53 -3.64 -11.59
C PHE A 70 -10.14 -4.40 -10.30
N ALA A 71 -10.97 -4.36 -9.27
CA ALA A 71 -10.73 -5.12 -8.03
C ALA A 71 -10.65 -6.63 -8.24
N LYS A 72 -11.39 -7.16 -9.21
CA LYS A 72 -11.43 -8.60 -9.50
C LYS A 72 -10.20 -9.09 -10.27
N HIS A 73 -9.75 -8.34 -11.26
CA HIS A 73 -8.74 -8.78 -12.22
C HIS A 73 -7.39 -8.08 -12.10
N TYR A 74 -7.35 -6.87 -11.56
CA TYR A 74 -6.18 -5.98 -11.55
C TYR A 74 -5.85 -5.46 -10.15
N ARG A 75 -6.21 -6.19 -9.10
CA ARG A 75 -6.06 -5.75 -7.71
C ARG A 75 -4.63 -5.36 -7.32
N GLY A 76 -3.64 -5.95 -7.97
CA GLY A 76 -2.22 -5.66 -7.72
C GLY A 76 -1.68 -4.40 -8.39
N GLU A 77 -2.44 -3.82 -9.33
CA GLU A 77 -2.01 -2.65 -10.11
C GLU A 77 -2.24 -1.32 -9.37
N ALA A 78 -3.13 -1.29 -8.38
CA ALA A 78 -3.32 -0.13 -7.52
C ALA A 78 -2.68 -0.40 -6.15
N VAL A 79 -1.70 0.43 -5.80
CA VAL A 79 -1.00 0.34 -4.51
C VAL A 79 -1.32 1.58 -3.69
N TYR A 80 -1.68 1.37 -2.44
CA TYR A 80 -1.86 2.43 -1.45
C TYR A 80 -0.83 2.26 -0.34
N ASN A 81 0.04 3.26 -0.19
CA ASN A 81 0.96 3.32 0.93
C ASN A 81 0.30 4.07 2.10
N GLN A 82 0.24 3.44 3.25
CA GLN A 82 -0.36 4.01 4.45
C GLN A 82 0.64 4.92 5.17
N GLU A 83 0.14 5.88 5.93
CA GLU A 83 0.96 6.73 6.80
C GLU A 83 1.55 5.94 7.97
N ASP A 84 0.78 4.98 8.50
CA ASP A 84 1.22 4.13 9.60
C ASP A 84 2.00 2.92 9.10
N ASP A 85 3.16 2.68 9.69
CA ASP A 85 3.96 1.49 9.41
C ASP A 85 3.36 0.26 10.07
N VAL A 86 2.83 -0.64 9.25
CA VAL A 86 2.25 -1.91 9.71
C VAL A 86 3.25 -3.04 9.48
N HIS A 87 4.33 -3.04 10.27
CA HIS A 87 5.36 -4.08 10.20
C HIS A 87 5.48 -4.85 11.50
N HIS A 88 5.97 -6.09 11.40
CA HIS A 88 6.36 -6.85 12.57
C HIS A 88 7.70 -6.32 13.11
N PRO A 89 7.73 -5.69 14.28
CA PRO A 89 8.91 -4.99 14.76
C PRO A 89 10.10 -5.91 15.07
N THR A 90 9.85 -7.18 15.29
CA THR A 90 10.87 -8.19 15.61
C THR A 90 11.50 -8.87 14.40
N LEU A 91 10.93 -8.68 13.22
CA LEU A 91 11.53 -9.18 11.98
C LEU A 91 12.66 -8.27 11.51
N THR A 92 13.66 -8.85 10.86
CA THR A 92 14.69 -8.06 10.19
C THR A 92 14.14 -7.44 8.89
N VAL A 93 14.82 -6.41 8.38
CA VAL A 93 14.49 -5.79 7.08
C VAL A 93 14.48 -6.85 5.97
N GLY A 94 15.50 -7.71 5.92
CA GLY A 94 15.57 -8.78 4.94
C GLY A 94 14.43 -9.81 5.06
N GLN A 95 14.01 -10.14 6.29
CA GLN A 95 12.87 -11.04 6.53
C GLN A 95 11.56 -10.41 6.10
N THR A 96 11.35 -9.13 6.40
CA THR A 96 10.14 -8.38 6.01
C THR A 96 9.99 -8.32 4.50
N LEU A 97 11.05 -7.98 3.78
CA LEU A 97 11.07 -7.98 2.31
C LEU A 97 10.90 -9.40 1.74
N GLY A 98 11.56 -10.39 2.35
CA GLY A 98 11.42 -11.79 1.97
C GLY A 98 9.98 -12.29 2.09
N PHE A 99 9.29 -11.94 3.16
CA PHE A 99 7.87 -12.27 3.37
C PHE A 99 6.98 -11.63 2.29
N ALA A 100 7.17 -10.33 2.01
CA ALA A 100 6.43 -9.65 0.94
C ALA A 100 6.65 -10.33 -0.42
N LEU A 101 7.87 -10.77 -0.73
CA LEU A 101 8.20 -11.48 -1.96
C LEU A 101 7.61 -12.89 -2.02
N ASP A 102 7.36 -13.53 -0.87
CA ASP A 102 6.71 -14.85 -0.88
C ASP A 102 5.31 -14.84 -1.51
N THR A 103 4.62 -13.72 -1.36
CA THR A 103 3.28 -13.51 -1.93
C THR A 103 3.30 -12.94 -3.33
N LYS A 104 4.35 -12.19 -3.71
CA LYS A 104 4.44 -11.45 -4.99
C LYS A 104 5.34 -12.10 -6.03
N THR A 105 6.14 -13.14 -5.67
CA THR A 105 7.05 -13.78 -6.62
C THR A 105 6.28 -14.51 -7.73
N PRO A 106 6.53 -14.20 -9.01
CA PRO A 106 5.86 -14.85 -10.13
C PRO A 106 6.24 -16.31 -10.26
N GLY A 107 5.32 -17.12 -10.81
CA GLY A 107 5.57 -18.53 -11.10
C GLY A 107 6.67 -18.75 -12.14
N LYS A 108 6.66 -17.94 -13.22
CA LYS A 108 7.73 -17.92 -14.23
C LYS A 108 8.75 -16.86 -13.84
N ARG A 109 10.01 -17.24 -13.66
CA ARG A 109 11.09 -16.37 -13.26
C ARG A 109 12.13 -16.26 -14.38
N PRO A 110 12.80 -15.10 -14.51
CA PRO A 110 13.87 -14.93 -15.50
C PRO A 110 14.99 -15.95 -15.32
N PHE A 111 15.59 -16.37 -16.40
CA PHE A 111 16.76 -17.25 -16.42
C PHE A 111 16.59 -18.59 -15.68
N GLY A 112 15.38 -19.07 -15.50
CA GLY A 112 15.13 -20.34 -14.80
C GLY A 112 15.48 -20.34 -13.31
N MET A 113 15.65 -19.18 -12.69
CA MET A 113 16.02 -19.05 -11.28
C MET A 113 15.05 -19.78 -10.36
N SER A 114 15.56 -20.37 -9.29
CA SER A 114 14.75 -20.86 -8.18
C SER A 114 14.03 -19.71 -7.47
N LYS A 115 12.97 -20.01 -6.72
CA LYS A 115 12.24 -18.98 -5.94
C LYS A 115 13.17 -18.31 -4.92
N ALA A 116 14.05 -19.07 -4.28
CA ALA A 116 14.96 -18.56 -3.27
C ALA A 116 16.00 -17.60 -3.87
N GLU A 117 16.63 -17.97 -4.97
CA GLU A 117 17.61 -17.12 -5.69
C GLU A 117 16.97 -15.84 -6.20
N PHE A 118 15.77 -15.93 -6.77
CA PHE A 118 15.04 -14.75 -7.23
C PHE A 118 14.76 -13.78 -6.08
N LYS A 119 14.23 -14.28 -4.96
CA LYS A 119 13.95 -13.48 -3.76
C LYS A 119 15.22 -12.80 -3.23
N ASP A 120 16.29 -13.55 -3.05
CA ASP A 120 17.55 -13.01 -2.54
C ASP A 120 18.10 -11.92 -3.45
N LYS A 121 18.07 -12.15 -4.76
CA LYS A 121 18.50 -11.17 -5.75
C LYS A 121 17.66 -9.89 -5.71
N VAL A 122 16.32 -10.01 -5.60
CA VAL A 122 15.44 -8.84 -5.51
C VAL A 122 15.67 -8.08 -4.21
N VAL A 123 15.75 -8.75 -3.07
CA VAL A 123 16.03 -8.11 -1.77
C VAL A 123 17.38 -7.38 -1.84
N THR A 124 18.42 -8.03 -2.31
CA THR A 124 19.75 -7.43 -2.42
C THR A 124 19.74 -6.21 -3.34
N THR A 125 19.06 -6.31 -4.48
CA THR A 125 18.96 -5.19 -5.43
C THR A 125 18.22 -4.00 -4.81
N LEU A 126 17.09 -4.23 -4.15
CA LEU A 126 16.33 -3.17 -3.48
C LEU A 126 17.19 -2.48 -2.40
N LEU A 127 17.84 -3.25 -1.53
CA LEU A 127 18.68 -2.69 -0.47
C LEU A 127 19.84 -1.85 -1.04
N LYS A 128 20.43 -2.27 -2.17
CA LYS A 128 21.45 -1.51 -2.90
C LYS A 128 20.91 -0.21 -3.47
N MET A 129 19.77 -0.26 -4.13
CA MET A 129 19.13 0.93 -4.72
C MET A 129 18.90 2.04 -3.69
N PHE A 130 18.54 1.66 -2.47
CA PHE A 130 18.31 2.60 -1.37
C PHE A 130 19.54 2.84 -0.48
N ASN A 131 20.69 2.23 -0.82
CA ASN A 131 21.95 2.33 -0.05
C ASN A 131 21.81 1.92 1.43
N ILE A 132 21.01 0.89 1.69
CA ILE A 132 20.71 0.37 3.05
C ILE A 132 21.06 -1.12 3.20
N GLU A 133 22.01 -1.66 2.43
CA GLU A 133 22.42 -3.08 2.53
C GLU A 133 22.86 -3.47 3.95
N HIS A 134 23.51 -2.56 4.65
CA HIS A 134 23.96 -2.75 6.03
C HIS A 134 22.81 -3.02 7.01
N THR A 135 21.57 -2.65 6.67
CA THR A 135 20.41 -2.87 7.53
C THR A 135 19.73 -4.22 7.32
N ARG A 136 20.17 -5.04 6.38
CA ARG A 136 19.52 -6.31 6.01
C ARG A 136 19.18 -7.18 7.22
N ASN A 137 20.12 -7.29 8.16
CA ASN A 137 19.98 -8.11 9.37
C ASN A 137 19.53 -7.29 10.59
N THR A 138 19.24 -6.01 10.43
CA THR A 138 18.73 -5.17 11.49
C THR A 138 17.23 -5.38 11.62
N ILE A 139 16.71 -5.47 12.85
CA ILE A 139 15.26 -5.55 13.09
C ILE A 139 14.58 -4.26 12.64
N VAL A 140 13.34 -4.39 12.15
CA VAL A 140 12.56 -3.24 11.69
C VAL A 140 12.29 -2.29 12.86
N GLY A 141 11.87 -2.82 14.00
CA GLY A 141 11.55 -2.04 15.19
C GLY A 141 10.19 -1.35 15.13
N ASN A 142 9.88 -0.62 16.17
CA ASN A 142 8.72 0.25 16.30
C ASN A 142 9.05 1.34 17.33
N PRO A 143 8.13 2.25 17.71
CA PRO A 143 8.39 3.29 18.72
C PRO A 143 8.89 2.76 20.07
N PHE A 144 8.66 1.49 20.40
CA PHE A 144 9.06 0.86 21.65
C PHE A 144 10.27 -0.07 21.49
N VAL A 145 10.53 -0.58 20.28
CA VAL A 145 11.62 -1.49 19.96
C VAL A 145 12.58 -0.80 19.01
N ARG A 146 13.81 -0.53 19.46
CA ARG A 146 14.82 0.10 18.60
C ARG A 146 15.14 -0.79 17.41
N GLY A 147 15.06 -0.23 16.23
CA GLY A 147 15.30 -0.93 14.97
C GLY A 147 15.97 -0.07 13.92
N ALA A 148 15.84 -0.46 12.67
CA ALA A 148 16.26 0.35 11.53
C ALA A 148 15.51 1.69 11.54
N SER A 149 16.17 2.76 11.08
CA SER A 149 15.54 4.07 11.02
C SER A 149 14.26 4.01 10.17
N LEU A 150 13.14 4.45 10.74
CA LEU A 150 11.83 4.55 10.07
C LEU A 150 11.94 5.26 8.71
N PHE A 151 12.75 6.30 8.62
CA PHE A 151 12.96 7.07 7.40
C PHE A 151 13.56 6.24 6.25
N SER A 152 14.47 5.31 6.55
CA SER A 152 15.07 4.45 5.52
C SER A 152 14.12 3.34 5.04
N LEU A 153 13.18 2.91 5.89
CA LEU A 153 12.19 1.88 5.58
C LEU A 153 10.96 2.44 4.86
N GLN A 154 10.49 3.62 5.20
CA GLN A 154 9.37 4.27 4.49
C GLN A 154 9.69 4.48 3.01
N ASN A 155 10.93 4.89 2.70
CA ASN A 155 11.36 5.04 1.31
C ASN A 155 11.47 3.71 0.56
N LEU A 156 11.71 2.60 1.28
CA LEU A 156 11.83 1.27 0.68
C LEU A 156 10.47 0.63 0.40
N LEU A 157 9.50 0.87 1.26
CA LEU A 157 8.20 0.19 1.25
C LEU A 157 7.08 1.03 0.62
N GLY A 158 7.36 2.29 0.32
CA GLY A 158 6.48 3.21 -0.41
C GLY A 158 6.39 2.96 -1.91
N ILE A 159 6.86 1.78 -2.37
CA ILE A 159 6.77 1.32 -3.76
C ILE A 159 5.54 0.42 -3.92
#